data_4fc17e2e63f399c87b0852e10789dff2
#
_entry.id   4fc17e2e63f399c87b0852e10789dff2
#
_cell.length_a   1.000
_cell.length_b   1.000
_cell.length_c   1.000
_cell.angle_alpha   90.00
_cell.angle_beta   90.00
_cell.angle_gamma   90.00
#
_symmetry.space_group_name_H-M   'P 1'
#
loop_
_entity.id
_entity.type
_entity.pdbx_description
1 polymer ?
#
loop_
_entity_poly.entity_id
_entity_poly.type
_entity_poly.pdbx_seq_one_letter_code
_entity_poly.pdbx_strand_id
1 'polypeptide(L)'
;MVRYQLILDSNVIAESETDFVYDSVARGWRHNNVLYMESEITKEKTVAYKEQEVREKRNSLLTESDWTQIPDSPEDDDAKTTWATYRQALRDITSHENFPNLAPEDWPVKP
;
A
#
# COMPACT_ATOMS: atom_id res chain seq x y z
N MET A 1 -3.90 -12.46 7.48
CA MET A 1 -3.67 -11.06 7.92
C MET A 1 -4.96 -10.27 7.81
N VAL A 2 -5.32 -9.55 8.85
CA VAL A 2 -6.48 -8.64 8.80
C VAL A 2 -6.16 -7.45 7.91
N ARG A 3 -6.99 -7.23 6.88
CA ARG A 3 -6.78 -6.19 5.86
C ARG A 3 -7.73 -5.02 5.97
N TYR A 4 -8.95 -5.28 6.45
CA TYR A 4 -10.02 -4.28 6.51
C TYR A 4 -10.62 -4.22 7.90
N GLN A 5 -11.10 -3.04 8.26
CA GLN A 5 -11.74 -2.80 9.55
C GLN A 5 -12.90 -1.83 9.42
N LEU A 6 -13.90 -2.00 10.26
CA LEU A 6 -15.00 -1.07 10.42
C LEU A 6 -14.81 -0.30 11.72
N ILE A 7 -15.00 1.01 11.68
CA ILE A 7 -14.71 1.93 12.79
C ILE A 7 -15.97 2.72 13.15
N LEU A 8 -16.26 2.74 14.44
CA LEU A 8 -17.31 3.56 15.05
C LEU A 8 -16.69 4.36 16.21
N ASP A 9 -16.82 5.69 16.18
CA ASP A 9 -16.28 6.59 17.21
C ASP A 9 -14.80 6.30 17.53
N SER A 10 -13.98 6.15 16.49
CA SER A 10 -12.53 5.83 16.57
C SER A 10 -12.22 4.43 17.15
N ASN A 11 -13.21 3.58 17.36
CA ASN A 11 -13.03 2.21 17.82
C ASN A 11 -13.24 1.21 16.69
N VAL A 12 -12.32 0.24 16.59
CA VAL A 12 -12.47 -0.88 15.65
C VAL A 12 -13.56 -1.82 16.20
N ILE A 13 -14.63 -2.00 15.43
CA ILE A 13 -15.78 -2.83 15.82
C ILE A 13 -15.88 -4.13 15.01
N ALA A 14 -15.19 -4.22 13.88
CA ALA A 14 -15.10 -5.44 13.08
C ALA A 14 -13.81 -5.43 12.26
N GLU A 15 -13.24 -6.62 12.04
CA GLU A 15 -12.04 -6.83 11.25
C GLU A 15 -12.24 -7.98 10.28
N SER A 16 -11.58 -7.94 9.11
CA SER A 16 -11.69 -9.00 8.12
C SER A 16 -10.42 -9.09 7.26
N GLU A 17 -10.06 -10.31 6.87
CA GLU A 17 -9.00 -10.57 5.89
C GLU A 17 -9.44 -10.24 4.47
N THR A 18 -10.75 -10.30 4.19
CA THR A 18 -11.35 -9.93 2.92
C THR A 18 -12.19 -8.67 3.09
N ASP A 19 -12.47 -7.97 1.97
CA ASP A 19 -13.30 -6.78 2.06
C ASP A 19 -14.71 -7.13 2.54
N PHE A 20 -15.34 -6.17 3.23
CA PHE A 20 -16.71 -6.31 3.68
C PHE A 20 -17.68 -6.20 2.51
N VAL A 21 -18.72 -7.02 2.51
CA VAL A 21 -19.75 -6.96 1.47
C VAL A 21 -20.68 -5.79 1.74
N TYR A 22 -20.76 -4.86 0.77
CA TYR A 22 -21.65 -3.70 0.88
C TYR A 22 -23.03 -4.01 0.35
N ASP A 23 -24.05 -3.72 1.15
CA ASP A 23 -25.45 -3.84 0.78
C ASP A 23 -26.00 -2.45 0.48
N SER A 24 -26.25 -2.17 -0.81
CA SER A 24 -26.70 -0.85 -1.27
C SER A 24 -28.13 -0.53 -0.87
N VAL A 25 -28.95 -1.53 -0.63
CA VAL A 25 -30.35 -1.37 -0.19
C VAL A 25 -30.41 -1.04 1.29
N ALA A 26 -29.67 -1.80 2.11
CA ALA A 26 -29.58 -1.57 3.55
C ALA A 26 -28.65 -0.41 3.92
N ARG A 27 -27.78 0.03 2.99
CA ARG A 27 -26.78 1.08 3.18
C ARG A 27 -25.81 0.77 4.32
N GLY A 28 -25.13 -0.35 4.18
CA GLY A 28 -24.13 -0.78 5.17
C GLY A 28 -23.35 -1.99 4.70
N TRP A 29 -22.44 -2.42 5.53
CA TRP A 29 -21.61 -3.61 5.25
C TRP A 29 -22.12 -4.80 6.04
N ARG A 30 -22.13 -5.97 5.39
CA ARG A 30 -22.47 -7.24 6.03
C ARG A 30 -21.21 -8.03 6.32
N HIS A 31 -21.13 -8.56 7.54
CA HIS A 31 -20.05 -9.43 7.95
C HIS A 31 -20.55 -10.38 9.07
N ASN A 32 -20.34 -11.69 8.89
CA ASN A 32 -20.77 -12.70 9.87
C ASN A 32 -22.25 -12.56 10.30
N ASN A 33 -23.13 -12.34 9.32
CA ASN A 33 -24.57 -12.12 9.51
C ASN A 33 -24.94 -10.85 10.29
N VAL A 34 -24.00 -9.93 10.46
CA VAL A 34 -24.26 -8.63 11.10
C VAL A 34 -24.24 -7.54 10.03
N LEU A 35 -25.21 -6.61 10.09
CA LEU A 35 -25.26 -5.42 9.25
C LEU A 35 -24.68 -4.23 10.03
N TYR A 36 -23.66 -3.60 9.44
CA TYR A 36 -23.04 -2.39 9.97
C TYR A 36 -23.44 -1.20 9.11
N MET A 37 -24.19 -0.25 9.67
CA MET A 37 -24.75 0.87 8.93
C MET A 37 -23.68 1.91 8.57
N GLU A 38 -23.63 2.34 7.29
CA GLU A 38 -22.65 3.32 6.80
C GLU A 38 -22.79 4.71 7.42
N SER A 39 -23.98 5.06 7.93
CA SER A 39 -24.23 6.40 8.50
C SER A 39 -23.35 6.72 9.72
N GLU A 40 -22.89 5.70 10.45
CA GLU A 40 -22.12 5.86 11.69
C GLU A 40 -20.75 5.19 11.63
N ILE A 41 -20.50 4.38 10.61
CA ILE A 41 -19.35 3.47 10.52
C ILE A 41 -18.51 3.80 9.29
N THR A 42 -17.19 3.84 9.49
CA THR A 42 -16.23 4.01 8.40
C THR A 42 -15.51 2.71 8.14
N LYS A 43 -15.37 2.34 6.85
CA LYS A 43 -14.55 1.21 6.44
C LYS A 43 -13.16 1.71 6.07
N GLU A 44 -12.13 1.08 6.63
CA GLU A 44 -10.73 1.39 6.35
C GLU A 44 -9.90 0.14 6.12
N LYS A 45 -8.80 0.29 5.39
CA LYS A 45 -7.74 -0.72 5.34
C LYS A 45 -6.95 -0.64 6.65
N THR A 46 -6.52 -1.80 7.17
CA THR A 46 -5.65 -1.82 8.35
C THR A 46 -4.27 -1.25 8.01
N VAL A 47 -3.55 -0.75 9.01
CA VAL A 47 -2.16 -0.28 8.85
C VAL A 47 -1.28 -1.40 8.30
N ALA A 48 -1.42 -2.62 8.81
CA ALA A 48 -0.66 -3.77 8.33
C ALA A 48 -0.88 -4.04 6.84
N TYR A 49 -2.11 -3.92 6.37
CA TYR A 49 -2.41 -4.09 4.95
C TYR A 49 -1.82 -2.97 4.09
N LYS A 50 -1.93 -1.72 4.53
CA LYS A 50 -1.32 -0.58 3.84
C LYS A 50 0.19 -0.73 3.72
N GLU A 51 0.85 -1.18 4.78
CA GLU A 51 2.28 -1.44 4.78
C GLU A 51 2.65 -2.54 3.78
N GLN A 52 1.87 -3.61 3.73
CA GLN A 52 2.07 -4.69 2.76
C GLN A 52 1.96 -4.19 1.33
N GLU A 53 0.93 -3.40 1.03
CA GLU A 53 0.74 -2.84 -0.32
C GLU A 53 1.94 -1.98 -0.75
N VAL A 54 2.48 -1.17 0.16
CA VAL A 54 3.67 -0.34 -0.11
C VAL A 54 4.88 -1.23 -0.42
N ARG A 55 5.12 -2.26 0.39
CA ARG A 55 6.23 -3.19 0.17
C ARG A 55 6.11 -3.95 -1.14
N GLU A 56 4.91 -4.40 -1.49
CA GLU A 56 4.66 -5.09 -2.76
C GLU A 56 4.91 -4.18 -3.96
N LYS A 57 4.44 -2.94 -3.92
CA LYS A 57 4.71 -1.96 -4.98
C LYS A 57 6.21 -1.67 -5.10
N ARG A 58 6.88 -1.42 -3.97
CA ARG A 58 8.33 -1.22 -3.94
C ARG A 58 9.07 -2.40 -4.57
N ASN A 59 8.73 -3.63 -4.17
CA ASN A 59 9.39 -4.83 -4.68
C ASN A 59 9.18 -4.99 -6.18
N SER A 60 8.00 -4.69 -6.70
CA SER A 60 7.72 -4.71 -8.13
C SER A 60 8.59 -3.69 -8.89
N LEU A 61 8.73 -2.49 -8.36
CA LEU A 61 9.56 -1.46 -8.97
C LEU A 61 11.06 -1.81 -8.93
N LEU A 62 11.52 -2.45 -7.85
CA LEU A 62 12.89 -2.95 -7.76
C LEU A 62 13.14 -4.06 -8.79
N THR A 63 12.24 -5.03 -8.89
CA THR A 63 12.35 -6.12 -9.87
C THR A 63 12.35 -5.57 -11.30
N GLU A 64 11.48 -4.64 -11.60
CA GLU A 64 11.38 -3.99 -12.91
C GLU A 64 12.68 -3.29 -13.33
N SER A 65 13.45 -2.78 -12.37
CA SER A 65 14.69 -2.05 -12.61
C SER A 65 15.98 -2.84 -12.34
N ASP A 66 15.91 -4.13 -12.00
CA ASP A 66 17.09 -4.95 -11.69
C ASP A 66 18.09 -5.03 -12.85
N TRP A 67 17.60 -5.04 -14.10
CA TRP A 67 18.43 -5.11 -15.30
C TRP A 67 19.42 -3.94 -15.39
N THR A 68 19.12 -2.79 -14.78
CA THR A 68 19.96 -1.59 -14.83
C THR A 68 21.28 -1.76 -14.07
N GLN A 69 21.36 -2.73 -13.17
CA GLN A 69 22.49 -2.91 -12.26
C GLN A 69 23.36 -4.13 -12.60
N ILE A 70 23.01 -4.90 -13.63
CA ILE A 70 23.84 -6.03 -14.04
C ILE A 70 25.07 -5.55 -14.84
N PRO A 71 26.23 -6.26 -14.77
CA PRO A 71 27.50 -5.80 -15.37
C PRO A 71 27.44 -5.54 -16.88
N ASP A 72 26.68 -6.33 -17.64
CA ASP A 72 26.57 -6.20 -19.11
C ASP A 72 25.29 -5.48 -19.55
N SER A 73 24.69 -4.70 -18.64
CA SER A 73 23.57 -3.82 -19.00
C SER A 73 24.01 -2.80 -20.04
N PRO A 74 23.14 -2.43 -21.01
CA PRO A 74 23.47 -1.42 -22.03
C PRO A 74 23.59 0.00 -21.48
N GLU A 75 23.20 0.23 -20.22
CA GLU A 75 23.30 1.54 -19.58
C GLU A 75 24.75 1.94 -19.33
N ASP A 76 25.07 3.23 -19.51
CA ASP A 76 26.38 3.77 -19.14
C ASP A 76 26.50 3.94 -17.61
N ASP A 77 27.70 4.32 -17.13
CA ASP A 77 27.95 4.44 -15.69
C ASP A 77 27.10 5.53 -15.02
N ASP A 78 26.86 6.65 -15.72
CA ASP A 78 26.02 7.74 -15.20
C ASP A 78 24.56 7.28 -15.06
N ALA A 79 24.03 6.59 -16.06
CA ALA A 79 22.68 6.04 -16.04
C ALA A 79 22.56 4.99 -14.94
N LYS A 80 23.53 4.08 -14.78
CA LYS A 80 23.55 3.10 -13.69
C LYS A 80 23.53 3.76 -12.32
N THR A 81 24.28 4.84 -12.14
CA THR A 81 24.30 5.59 -10.88
C THR A 81 22.95 6.24 -10.60
N THR A 82 22.31 6.83 -11.61
CA THR A 82 20.98 7.43 -11.49
C THR A 82 19.94 6.38 -11.08
N TRP A 83 19.97 5.22 -11.72
CA TRP A 83 19.09 4.09 -11.35
C TRP A 83 19.39 3.58 -9.93
N ALA A 84 20.65 3.50 -9.55
CA ALA A 84 21.05 3.06 -8.20
C ALA A 84 20.49 4.00 -7.13
N THR A 85 20.51 5.31 -7.37
CA THR A 85 19.94 6.32 -6.49
C THR A 85 18.42 6.14 -6.35
N TYR A 86 17.72 5.96 -7.46
CA TYR A 86 16.28 5.66 -7.47
C TYR A 86 15.96 4.39 -6.68
N ARG A 87 16.72 3.32 -6.92
CA ARG A 87 16.54 2.04 -6.24
C ARG A 87 16.79 2.14 -4.74
N GLN A 88 17.79 2.93 -4.32
CA GLN A 88 18.03 3.16 -2.89
C GLN A 88 16.87 3.92 -2.24
N ALA A 89 16.33 4.93 -2.93
CA ALA A 89 15.13 5.63 -2.44
C ALA A 89 13.93 4.68 -2.30
N LEU A 90 13.77 3.71 -3.19
CA LEU A 90 12.74 2.68 -3.06
C LEU A 90 12.96 1.81 -1.82
N ARG A 91 14.20 1.40 -1.53
CA ARG A 91 14.50 0.63 -0.32
C ARG A 91 14.18 1.41 0.95
N ASP A 92 14.38 2.72 0.93
CA ASP A 92 14.17 3.60 2.07
C ASP A 92 12.70 4.06 2.22
N ILE A 93 11.80 3.66 1.31
CA ILE A 93 10.41 4.13 1.31
C ILE A 93 9.67 3.80 2.62
N THR A 94 10.02 2.71 3.27
CA THR A 94 9.42 2.31 4.54
C THR A 94 9.88 3.19 5.72
N SER A 95 10.90 4.01 5.51
CA SER A 95 11.37 5.01 6.49
C SER A 95 10.83 6.41 6.21
N HIS A 96 10.02 6.57 5.15
CA HIS A 96 9.40 7.86 4.82
C HIS A 96 8.43 8.29 5.93
N GLU A 97 8.38 9.60 6.22
CA GLU A 97 7.54 10.14 7.29
C GLU A 97 6.05 9.86 7.11
N ASN A 98 5.58 9.72 5.87
CA ASN A 98 4.19 9.44 5.55
C ASN A 98 3.86 7.94 5.47
N PHE A 99 4.86 7.05 5.54
CA PHE A 99 4.63 5.61 5.48
C PHE A 99 3.68 5.15 6.59
N PRO A 100 2.65 4.32 6.33
CA PRO A 100 2.30 3.68 5.06
C PRO A 100 1.30 4.47 4.18
N ASN A 101 0.97 5.70 4.53
CA ASN A 101 -0.03 6.52 3.84
C ASN A 101 0.64 7.42 2.79
N LEU A 102 1.37 6.80 1.86
CA LEU A 102 2.13 7.50 0.83
C LEU A 102 1.21 8.04 -0.27
N ALA A 103 1.39 9.32 -0.61
CA ALA A 103 0.80 9.93 -1.79
C ALA A 103 1.64 9.58 -3.04
N PRO A 104 1.10 9.70 -4.27
CA PRO A 104 1.88 9.45 -5.48
C PRO A 104 3.19 10.25 -5.56
N GLU A 105 3.19 11.50 -5.09
CA GLU A 105 4.39 12.36 -5.06
C GLU A 105 5.43 11.95 -4.02
N ASP A 106 5.08 11.10 -3.05
CA ASP A 106 6.03 10.59 -2.05
C ASP A 106 6.92 9.48 -2.60
N TRP A 107 6.54 8.89 -3.72
CA TRP A 107 7.31 7.86 -4.39
C TRP A 107 8.46 8.46 -5.19
N PRO A 108 9.65 7.78 -5.21
CA PRO A 108 10.76 8.25 -6.05
C PRO A 108 10.37 8.35 -7.53
N VAL A 109 10.91 9.33 -8.22
CA VAL A 109 10.67 9.52 -9.66
C VAL A 109 11.58 8.58 -10.44
N LYS A 110 10.99 7.78 -11.31
CA LYS A 110 11.71 6.86 -12.19
C LYS A 110 12.60 7.66 -13.19
N PRO A 111 13.87 7.29 -13.32
CA PRO A 111 14.81 7.92 -14.29
C PRO A 111 14.36 7.81 -15.74
#